data_ad0bd6554958b4cf4a5cf2d6b86bbea8
#
_entry.id   ad0bd6554958b4cf4a5cf2d6b86bbea8
#
_cell.length_a   1.000
_cell.length_b   1.000
_cell.length_c   1.000
_cell.angle_alpha   90.00
_cell.angle_beta   90.00
_cell.angle_gamma   90.00
#
_symmetry.space_group_name_H-M   'P 1'
#
loop_
_entity.id
_entity.type
_entity.pdbx_description
1 polymer ?
#
loop_
_entity_poly.entity_id
_entity_poly.type
_entity_poly.pdbx_seq_one_letter_code
_entity_poly.pdbx_strand_id
1 'polypeptide(L)'
;KWYHVAAVWTGSSWDIYINGQYATGVETQGETIDLTSDNSGGFYLGASYGGGRTLNGYVAECRVWTRALSQSEIANNMNYVDPTSDGLLAYWRMNAWEPNDSGSGNIVRDLTGHGYDAVGGSSNPTMMDTKWN
;
A
#
# COMPACT_ATOMS: atom_id res chain seq x y z
N LYS A 1 2.61 16.38 -9.27
CA LYS A 1 1.67 15.54 -10.04
C LYS A 1 1.50 14.20 -9.34
N TRP A 2 0.26 13.72 -9.23
CA TRP A 2 -0.03 12.40 -8.70
C TRP A 2 0.05 11.33 -9.78
N TYR A 3 0.51 10.15 -9.39
CA TYR A 3 0.52 8.94 -10.19
C TYR A 3 -0.07 7.80 -9.37
N HIS A 4 -0.94 7.01 -9.98
CA HIS A 4 -1.32 5.72 -9.42
C HIS A 4 -0.27 4.69 -9.83
N VAL A 5 0.22 3.93 -8.87
CA VAL A 5 1.19 2.84 -9.11
C VAL A 5 0.64 1.56 -8.50
N ALA A 6 0.64 0.48 -9.27
CA ALA A 6 0.30 -0.83 -8.78
C ALA A 6 1.38 -1.85 -9.16
N ALA A 7 1.73 -2.72 -8.22
CA ALA A 7 2.60 -3.87 -8.45
C ALA A 7 1.78 -5.15 -8.24
N VAL A 8 1.78 -6.02 -9.21
CA VAL A 8 1.03 -7.28 -9.20
C VAL A 8 1.98 -8.45 -9.30
N TRP A 9 1.93 -9.34 -8.31
CA TRP A 9 2.62 -10.63 -8.39
C TRP A 9 1.77 -11.64 -9.14
N THR A 10 2.30 -12.19 -10.23
CA THR A 10 1.59 -13.14 -11.11
C THR A 10 1.86 -14.60 -10.76
N GLY A 11 2.73 -14.84 -9.77
CA GLY A 11 3.24 -16.18 -9.45
C GLY A 11 4.65 -16.46 -10.03
N SER A 12 5.09 -15.68 -11.02
CA SER A 12 6.40 -15.80 -11.65
C SER A 12 7.07 -14.48 -11.98
N SER A 13 6.31 -13.40 -12.01
CA SER A 13 6.80 -12.05 -12.33
C SER A 13 6.09 -10.99 -11.51
N TRP A 14 6.73 -9.83 -11.39
CA TRP A 14 6.10 -8.61 -10.94
C TRP A 14 5.70 -7.77 -12.15
N ASP A 15 4.42 -7.47 -12.27
CA ASP A 15 3.90 -6.55 -13.26
C ASP A 15 3.64 -5.19 -12.62
N ILE A 16 4.15 -4.14 -13.24
CA ILE A 16 3.99 -2.75 -12.77
C ILE A 16 3.03 -2.00 -13.68
N TYR A 17 2.08 -1.32 -13.06
CA TYR A 17 1.10 -0.48 -13.73
C TYR A 17 1.24 0.96 -13.26
N ILE A 18 1.16 1.90 -14.19
CA ILE A 18 1.15 3.34 -13.92
C ILE A 18 -0.11 3.93 -14.52
N ASN A 19 -0.90 4.61 -13.69
CA ASN A 19 -2.20 5.18 -14.06
C ASN A 19 -3.12 4.17 -14.78
N GLY A 20 -3.16 2.94 -14.27
CA GLY A 20 -3.98 1.87 -14.81
C GLY A 20 -3.47 1.22 -16.09
N GLN A 21 -2.31 1.63 -16.60
CA GLN A 21 -1.70 1.06 -17.79
C GLN A 21 -0.47 0.23 -17.43
N TYR A 22 -0.32 -0.92 -18.08
CA TYR A 22 0.87 -1.74 -17.94
C TYR A 22 2.10 -0.95 -18.36
N ALA A 23 3.11 -0.92 -17.52
CA ALA A 23 4.35 -0.17 -17.76
C ALA A 23 5.53 -1.11 -18.02
N THR A 24 5.73 -2.12 -17.17
CA THR A 24 6.82 -3.08 -17.28
C THR A 24 6.56 -4.30 -16.39
N GLY A 25 7.23 -5.40 -16.69
CA GLY A 25 7.30 -6.59 -15.83
C GLY A 25 8.75 -6.96 -15.53
N VAL A 26 8.97 -7.58 -14.39
CA VAL A 26 10.26 -8.14 -13.99
C VAL A 26 10.04 -9.61 -13.68
N GLU A 27 10.63 -10.48 -14.50
CA GLU A 27 10.65 -11.92 -14.22
C GLU A 27 11.59 -12.22 -13.05
N THR A 28 11.09 -12.96 -12.10
CA THR A 28 11.93 -13.51 -11.03
C THR A 28 12.34 -14.91 -11.43
N GLN A 29 13.63 -15.12 -11.64
CA GLN A 29 14.23 -16.36 -12.12
C GLN A 29 14.00 -17.54 -11.14
N GLY A 30 12.75 -18.06 -11.12
CA GLY A 30 12.38 -19.20 -10.27
C GLY A 30 12.27 -18.91 -8.78
N GLU A 31 12.30 -17.66 -8.36
CA GLU A 31 12.07 -17.27 -6.97
C GLU A 31 10.58 -17.32 -6.66
N THR A 32 10.23 -17.95 -5.57
CA THR A 32 8.88 -17.90 -5.00
C THR A 32 8.85 -16.84 -3.91
N ILE A 33 7.78 -16.06 -3.84
CA ILE A 33 7.57 -15.23 -2.67
C ILE A 33 7.17 -16.14 -1.52
N ASP A 34 8.06 -16.31 -0.56
CA ASP A 34 7.75 -16.98 0.68
C ASP A 34 7.09 -15.97 1.64
N LEU A 35 5.78 -16.04 1.74
CA LEU A 35 5.01 -15.22 2.66
C LEU A 35 4.95 -15.83 4.08
N THR A 36 5.60 -16.98 4.29
CA THR A 36 5.53 -17.71 5.55
C THR A 36 6.78 -17.58 6.41
N SER A 37 7.92 -17.19 5.83
CA SER A 37 9.21 -17.43 6.46
C SER A 37 9.74 -16.30 7.32
N ASP A 38 9.31 -15.08 7.15
CA ASP A 38 9.81 -13.98 8.00
C ASP A 38 8.89 -12.76 8.00
N ASN A 39 8.27 -12.55 9.13
CA ASN A 39 7.50 -11.33 9.41
C ASN A 39 8.26 -10.34 10.32
N SER A 40 9.56 -10.55 10.54
CA SER A 40 10.38 -9.64 11.34
C SER A 40 10.57 -8.28 10.70
N GLY A 41 10.43 -8.20 9.36
CA GLY A 41 10.65 -6.99 8.60
C GLY A 41 9.53 -5.96 8.61
N GLY A 42 8.28 -6.35 8.87
CA GLY A 42 7.11 -5.47 8.76
C GLY A 42 6.82 -4.98 7.32
N PHE A 43 5.66 -4.36 7.13
CA PHE A 43 5.28 -3.70 5.89
C PHE A 43 5.44 -2.19 6.06
N TYR A 44 6.18 -1.54 5.15
CA TYR A 44 6.51 -0.13 5.24
C TYR A 44 5.94 0.64 4.06
N LEU A 45 5.26 1.75 4.33
CA LEU A 45 4.79 2.69 3.32
C LEU A 45 5.67 3.95 3.34
N GLY A 46 6.27 4.27 2.20
CA GLY A 46 7.13 5.45 2.07
C GLY A 46 8.54 5.31 2.66
N ALA A 47 8.91 4.13 3.15
CA ALA A 47 10.27 3.87 3.66
C ALA A 47 10.68 2.43 3.38
N SER A 48 11.99 2.16 3.37
CA SER A 48 12.52 0.80 3.42
C SER A 48 12.67 0.30 4.86
N TYR A 49 12.82 -1.01 5.02
CA TYR A 49 13.21 -1.61 6.29
C TYR A 49 14.43 -0.89 6.90
N GLY A 50 14.36 -0.60 8.19
CA GLY A 50 15.42 0.14 8.88
C GLY A 50 15.49 1.64 8.59
N GLY A 51 14.55 2.20 7.82
CA GLY A 51 14.44 3.65 7.59
C GLY A 51 15.50 4.25 6.68
N GLY A 52 16.35 3.43 6.03
CA GLY A 52 17.50 3.89 5.24
C GLY A 52 17.15 4.55 3.89
N ARG A 53 15.92 4.36 3.39
CA ARG A 53 15.42 4.94 2.13
C ARG A 53 14.03 5.45 2.38
N THR A 54 13.80 6.73 2.20
CA THR A 54 12.51 7.38 2.38
C THR A 54 12.02 7.99 1.09
N LEU A 55 10.72 7.93 0.86
CA LEU A 55 10.08 8.63 -0.24
C LEU A 55 10.10 10.13 0.05
N ASN A 56 10.69 10.92 -0.82
CA ASN A 56 10.56 12.37 -0.80
C ASN A 56 9.33 12.79 -1.61
N GLY A 57 8.16 12.70 -0.99
CA GLY A 57 6.88 12.94 -1.66
C GLY A 57 5.69 12.61 -0.78
N TYR A 58 4.54 12.43 -1.41
CA TYR A 58 3.28 12.14 -0.74
C TYR A 58 2.74 10.79 -1.19
N VAL A 59 2.04 10.11 -0.28
CA VAL A 59 1.39 8.83 -0.53
C VAL A 59 -0.08 8.95 -0.11
N ALA A 60 -0.96 8.39 -0.90
CA ALA A 60 -2.39 8.34 -0.60
C ALA A 60 -3.00 7.06 -1.19
N GLU A 61 -4.14 6.65 -0.65
CA GLU A 61 -4.93 5.54 -1.20
C GLU A 61 -4.13 4.23 -1.33
N CYS A 62 -3.37 3.89 -0.28
CA CYS A 62 -2.56 2.67 -0.25
C CYS A 62 -3.44 1.44 0.01
N ARG A 63 -3.21 0.37 -0.74
CA ARG A 63 -4.00 -0.85 -0.65
C ARG A 63 -3.13 -2.08 -0.84
N VAL A 64 -3.50 -3.15 -0.15
CA VAL A 64 -2.91 -4.48 -0.31
C VAL A 64 -4.02 -5.46 -0.63
N TRP A 65 -3.79 -6.30 -1.63
CA TRP A 65 -4.72 -7.31 -2.09
C TRP A 65 -4.13 -8.70 -1.94
N THR A 66 -4.94 -9.68 -1.60
CA THR A 66 -4.55 -11.10 -1.50
C THR A 66 -4.61 -11.84 -2.84
N ARG A 67 -4.97 -11.14 -3.91
CA ARG A 67 -5.07 -11.68 -5.27
C ARG A 67 -4.47 -10.74 -6.29
N ALA A 68 -4.06 -11.28 -7.42
CA ALA A 68 -3.67 -10.47 -8.57
C ALA A 68 -4.90 -9.79 -9.17
N LEU A 69 -4.84 -8.46 -9.29
CA LEU A 69 -5.86 -7.68 -9.98
C LEU A 69 -5.58 -7.66 -11.48
N SER A 70 -6.64 -7.69 -12.30
CA SER A 70 -6.55 -7.41 -13.72
C SER A 70 -6.27 -5.92 -13.98
N GLN A 71 -5.76 -5.60 -15.16
CA GLN A 71 -5.53 -4.19 -15.55
C GLN A 71 -6.81 -3.35 -15.47
N SER A 72 -7.96 -3.90 -15.85
CA SER A 72 -9.24 -3.19 -15.76
C SER A 72 -9.66 -2.93 -14.32
N GLU A 73 -9.46 -3.88 -13.41
CA GLU A 73 -9.70 -3.67 -11.98
C GLU A 73 -8.77 -2.58 -11.41
N ILE A 74 -7.49 -2.60 -11.78
CA ILE A 74 -6.52 -1.58 -11.37
C ILE A 74 -6.98 -0.19 -11.85
N ALA A 75 -7.35 -0.07 -13.13
CA ALA A 75 -7.78 1.19 -13.71
C ALA A 75 -9.07 1.73 -13.08
N ASN A 76 -10.04 0.85 -12.81
CA ASN A 76 -11.31 1.24 -12.21
C ASN A 76 -11.18 1.63 -10.73
N ASN A 77 -10.18 1.10 -10.04
CA ASN A 77 -9.98 1.27 -8.60
C ASN A 77 -8.89 2.31 -8.25
N MET A 78 -8.44 3.14 -9.17
CA MET A 78 -7.34 4.08 -8.91
C MET A 78 -7.65 5.08 -7.80
N ASN A 79 -8.87 5.61 -7.75
CA ASN A 79 -9.22 6.72 -6.85
C ASN A 79 -9.90 6.27 -5.56
N TYR A 80 -10.70 5.23 -5.63
CA TYR A 80 -11.47 4.72 -4.49
C TYR A 80 -11.76 3.24 -4.68
N VAL A 81 -11.81 2.53 -3.56
CA VAL A 81 -12.24 1.13 -3.48
C VAL A 81 -13.21 0.99 -2.32
N ASP A 82 -14.26 0.21 -2.50
CA ASP A 82 -15.11 -0.20 -1.39
C ASP A 82 -14.27 -1.03 -0.39
N PRO A 83 -14.17 -0.61 0.88
CA PRO A 83 -13.39 -1.34 1.88
C PRO A 83 -13.81 -2.80 2.09
N THR A 84 -15.01 -3.17 1.66
CA THR A 84 -15.53 -4.54 1.74
C THR A 84 -15.26 -5.38 0.49
N SER A 85 -14.48 -4.86 -0.46
CA SER A 85 -14.15 -5.55 -1.72
C SER A 85 -13.47 -6.89 -1.47
N ASP A 86 -13.88 -7.92 -2.21
CA ASP A 86 -13.32 -9.26 -2.11
C ASP A 86 -11.82 -9.29 -2.43
N GLY A 87 -11.04 -9.90 -1.53
CA GLY A 87 -9.60 -9.98 -1.64
C GLY A 87 -8.84 -8.72 -1.22
N LEU A 88 -9.51 -7.64 -0.81
CA LEU A 88 -8.85 -6.47 -0.23
C LEU A 88 -8.40 -6.78 1.21
N LEU A 89 -7.08 -6.84 1.42
CA LEU A 89 -6.49 -7.17 2.72
C LEU A 89 -6.41 -5.96 3.64
N ALA A 90 -5.93 -4.83 3.13
CA ALA A 90 -5.77 -3.60 3.89
C ALA A 90 -5.92 -2.37 2.99
N TYR A 91 -6.43 -1.28 3.56
CA TYR A 91 -6.67 -0.03 2.86
C TYR A 91 -6.45 1.19 3.76
N TRP A 92 -5.48 2.02 3.43
CA TRP A 92 -5.13 3.24 4.14
C TRP A 92 -5.27 4.45 3.22
N ARG A 93 -6.16 5.38 3.56
CA ARG A 93 -6.36 6.61 2.76
C ARG A 93 -5.22 7.62 2.92
N MET A 94 -4.51 7.59 4.02
CA MET A 94 -3.43 8.52 4.36
C MET A 94 -3.90 9.99 4.46
N ASN A 95 -5.15 10.22 4.82
CA ASN A 95 -5.75 11.55 4.89
C ASN A 95 -5.93 12.10 6.31
N ALA A 96 -5.73 11.29 7.33
CA ALA A 96 -5.81 11.67 8.74
C ALA A 96 -4.95 10.80 9.63
N TRP A 97 -4.45 11.36 10.72
CA TRP A 97 -3.90 10.65 11.85
C TRP A 97 -4.94 10.53 12.95
N GLU A 98 -5.00 9.38 13.59
CA GLU A 98 -5.82 9.13 14.77
C GLU A 98 -4.94 8.77 15.95
N PRO A 99 -5.38 9.05 17.21
CA PRO A 99 -4.68 8.56 18.39
C PRO A 99 -4.57 7.04 18.38
N ASN A 100 -3.44 6.52 18.81
CA ASN A 100 -3.26 5.08 19.02
C ASN A 100 -3.68 4.70 20.44
N ASP A 101 -4.89 4.16 20.59
CA ASP A 101 -5.44 3.76 21.87
C ASP A 101 -4.72 2.55 22.50
N SER A 102 -3.93 1.82 21.71
CA SER A 102 -3.23 0.60 22.11
C SER A 102 -1.73 0.77 22.30
N GLY A 103 -1.19 1.97 22.08
CA GLY A 103 0.25 2.21 22.13
C GLY A 103 0.66 3.66 21.94
N SER A 104 1.94 3.89 21.74
CA SER A 104 2.47 5.23 21.45
C SER A 104 2.38 5.56 19.98
N GLY A 105 2.27 6.85 19.68
CA GLY A 105 2.22 7.39 18.31
C GLY A 105 0.80 7.54 17.78
N ASN A 106 0.71 7.97 16.54
CA ASN A 106 -0.54 8.11 15.81
C ASN A 106 -0.66 6.98 14.77
N ILE A 107 -1.89 6.64 14.42
CA ILE A 107 -2.19 5.60 13.45
C ILE A 107 -2.97 6.16 12.25
N VAL A 108 -2.86 5.45 11.14
CA VAL A 108 -3.79 5.55 10.01
C VAL A 108 -4.64 4.29 9.99
N ARG A 109 -5.95 4.45 10.08
CA ARG A 109 -6.87 3.32 10.12
C ARG A 109 -6.83 2.50 8.85
N ASP A 110 -6.84 1.18 9.03
CA ASP A 110 -7.19 0.24 8.00
C ASP A 110 -8.72 0.23 7.83
N LEU A 111 -9.19 0.74 6.70
CA LEU A 111 -10.63 0.88 6.43
C LEU A 111 -11.34 -0.45 6.19
N THR A 112 -10.61 -1.55 5.96
CA THR A 112 -11.21 -2.87 5.78
C THR A 112 -11.76 -3.46 7.07
N GLY A 113 -11.29 -2.96 8.22
CA GLY A 113 -11.63 -3.50 9.53
C GLY A 113 -10.87 -4.78 9.90
N HIS A 114 -9.88 -5.20 9.11
CA HIS A 114 -9.06 -6.39 9.42
C HIS A 114 -8.01 -6.12 10.50
N GLY A 115 -7.82 -4.85 10.92
CA GLY A 115 -6.94 -4.48 12.02
C GLY A 115 -5.49 -4.22 11.63
N TYR A 116 -5.22 -3.97 10.37
CA TYR A 116 -3.88 -3.62 9.86
C TYR A 116 -3.62 -2.10 9.93
N ASP A 117 -3.93 -1.47 11.05
CA ASP A 117 -3.69 -0.04 11.25
C ASP A 117 -2.21 0.28 11.07
N ALA A 118 -1.89 1.30 10.28
CA ALA A 118 -0.51 1.72 10.07
C ALA A 118 -0.08 2.68 11.16
N VAL A 119 1.07 2.42 11.78
CA VAL A 119 1.64 3.25 12.85
C VAL A 119 2.64 4.23 12.24
N GLY A 120 2.54 5.50 12.59
CA GLY A 120 3.51 6.51 12.21
C GLY A 120 4.89 6.22 12.80
N GLY A 121 5.94 6.45 12.01
CA GLY A 121 7.32 6.36 12.50
C GLY A 121 7.64 7.45 13.52
N SER A 122 8.88 7.47 14.03
CA SER A 122 9.35 8.41 15.06
C SER A 122 9.24 9.90 14.68
N SER A 123 9.09 10.17 13.39
CA SER A 123 8.74 11.49 12.85
C SER A 123 7.49 11.33 12.03
N ASN A 124 6.34 11.67 12.61
CA ASN A 124 5.08 11.61 11.87
C ASN A 124 5.18 12.46 10.60
N PRO A 125 4.97 11.89 9.42
CA PRO A 125 4.92 12.69 8.20
C PRO A 125 3.77 13.70 8.29
N THR A 126 3.94 14.85 7.67
CA THR A 126 2.87 15.84 7.57
C THR A 126 1.73 15.27 6.73
N MET A 127 0.54 15.16 7.31
CA MET A 127 -0.66 14.82 6.55
C MET A 127 -1.07 16.03 5.72
N MET A 128 -1.27 15.83 4.44
CA MET A 128 -1.95 16.80 3.59
C MET A 128 -3.44 16.49 3.57
N ASP A 129 -4.27 17.53 3.69
CA ASP A 129 -5.69 17.43 3.36
C ASP A 129 -5.80 17.15 1.86
N THR A 130 -5.89 15.87 1.51
CA THR A 130 -6.06 15.43 0.12
C THR A 130 -7.53 15.61 -0.26
N LYS A 131 -7.94 16.86 -0.46
CA LYS A 131 -9.14 17.12 -1.23
C LYS A 131 -8.80 16.82 -2.69
N TRP A 132 -9.21 15.67 -3.13
CA TRP A 132 -9.21 15.33 -4.54
C TRP A 132 -10.30 16.17 -5.22
N ASN A 133 -9.88 17.20 -5.89
CA ASN A 133 -10.71 17.92 -6.84
C ASN A 133 -10.50 17.31 -8.22
#